data_a150939acc6d357a3fef810008197a7d
#
_entry.id   a150939acc6d357a3fef810008197a7d
#
_cell.length_a   1.000
_cell.length_b   1.000
_cell.length_c   1.000
_cell.angle_alpha   90.00
_cell.angle_beta   90.00
_cell.angle_gamma   90.00
#
_symmetry.space_group_name_H-M   'P 1'
#
loop_
_entity.id
_entity.type
_entity.pdbx_description
1 polymer ?
#
loop_
_entity_poly.entity_id
_entity_poly.type
_entity_poly.pdbx_seq_one_letter_code
_entity_poly.pdbx_strand_id
1 'polypeptide(L)'
;IAYNKITKDRYLPTGPELTQSAQMYSIEGEKMELLLDFPTIGEPHYAQIVAADLIKGNSTKFFKLEENKNPFRANGEGETKVVRKGNRVDVYMTAIRSHLTPDNIEGVKMGDEVYFHVTNLEQDWDVPHGFAIKGANNGELLVMPGETQTLKWTPDRVGMFPMYCTDFCSALHQEMSGYVRVS
;
A
#
# COMPACT_ATOMS: atom_id res chain seq x y z
N ILE A 1 -3.49 -14.50 13.77
CA ILE A 1 -3.35 -13.07 14.08
C ILE A 1 -1.88 -12.77 14.20
N ALA A 2 -1.36 -11.92 13.34
CA ALA A 2 0.01 -11.44 13.42
C ALA A 2 0.02 -10.14 14.23
N TYR A 3 0.97 -10.01 15.12
CA TYR A 3 1.08 -8.87 15.99
C TYR A 3 2.57 -8.53 16.15
N ASN A 4 2.86 -7.25 16.12
CA ASN A 4 4.21 -6.73 16.26
C ASN A 4 4.49 -6.43 17.74
N LYS A 5 5.55 -7.01 18.28
CA LYS A 5 6.00 -6.76 19.65
C LYS A 5 7.40 -6.15 19.62
N ILE A 6 7.51 -4.92 20.11
CA ILE A 6 8.80 -4.32 20.43
C ILE A 6 9.26 -4.91 21.77
N THR A 7 10.25 -5.79 21.75
CA THR A 7 10.83 -6.32 22.98
C THR A 7 11.85 -5.32 23.52
N LYS A 8 11.51 -4.70 24.65
CA LYS A 8 12.40 -3.76 25.37
C LYS A 8 13.61 -4.42 26.06
N ASP A 9 13.68 -5.74 26.03
CA ASP A 9 14.55 -6.51 26.93
C ASP A 9 15.99 -6.72 26.42
N ARG A 10 16.37 -6.09 25.31
CA ARG A 10 17.73 -6.17 24.78
C ARG A 10 18.37 -4.80 24.55
N TYR A 11 18.32 -3.95 25.58
CA TYR A 11 19.19 -2.81 25.64
C TYR A 11 20.59 -3.28 26.01
N LEU A 12 21.47 -3.41 25.04
CA LEU A 12 22.91 -3.48 25.30
C LEU A 12 23.44 -2.07 25.49
N PRO A 13 24.39 -1.85 26.42
CA PRO A 13 24.90 -0.52 26.75
C PRO A 13 25.65 0.20 25.62
N THR A 14 25.80 -0.42 24.47
CA THR A 14 26.60 0.04 23.33
C THR A 14 25.80 0.53 22.13
N GLY A 15 24.47 0.59 22.23
CA GLY A 15 23.61 1.13 21.16
C GLY A 15 22.24 0.45 21.16
N PRO A 16 21.20 1.16 20.75
CA PRO A 16 19.85 0.62 20.68
C PRO A 16 19.69 -0.26 19.43
N GLU A 17 20.02 -1.52 19.53
CA GLU A 17 19.46 -2.48 18.57
C GLU A 17 18.07 -2.86 19.08
N LEU A 18 17.06 -2.20 18.56
CA LEU A 18 15.68 -2.60 18.72
C LEU A 18 15.49 -3.90 17.92
N THR A 19 15.55 -5.03 18.59
CA THR A 19 15.15 -6.30 17.99
C THR A 19 13.62 -6.33 17.94
N GLN A 20 13.09 -6.22 16.74
CA GLN A 20 11.67 -6.38 16.48
C GLN A 20 11.39 -7.81 16.04
N SER A 21 10.25 -8.33 16.41
CA SER A 21 9.81 -9.65 15.96
C SER A 21 8.36 -9.62 15.52
N ALA A 22 8.04 -10.41 14.50
CA ALA A 22 6.67 -10.71 14.13
C ALA A 22 6.26 -12.01 14.82
N GLN A 23 5.12 -11.99 15.51
CA GLN A 23 4.61 -13.12 16.29
C GLN A 23 3.24 -13.54 15.79
N MET A 24 3.04 -14.84 15.64
CA MET A 24 1.75 -15.42 15.28
C MET A 24 1.23 -16.27 16.44
N TYR A 25 -0.02 -16.05 16.79
CA TYR A 25 -0.70 -16.75 17.86
C TYR A 25 -1.92 -17.50 17.34
N SER A 26 -2.19 -18.69 17.83
CA SER A 26 -3.52 -19.28 17.79
C SER A 26 -4.37 -18.72 18.91
N ILE A 27 -5.67 -18.57 18.67
CA ILE A 27 -6.64 -18.15 19.69
C ILE A 27 -7.77 -19.17 19.69
N GLU A 28 -7.90 -19.88 20.82
CA GLU A 28 -9.02 -20.79 21.07
C GLU A 28 -9.75 -20.34 22.34
N GLY A 29 -10.90 -19.69 22.16
CA GLY A 29 -11.63 -19.08 23.27
C GLY A 29 -10.78 -18.00 23.98
N GLU A 30 -10.47 -18.17 25.26
CA GLU A 30 -9.64 -17.26 26.06
C GLU A 30 -8.15 -17.62 26.05
N LYS A 31 -7.77 -18.70 25.38
CA LYS A 31 -6.37 -19.14 25.33
C LYS A 31 -5.66 -18.60 24.11
N MET A 32 -4.49 -18.05 24.33
CA MET A 32 -3.54 -17.65 23.29
C MET A 32 -2.30 -18.52 23.36
N GLU A 33 -1.92 -19.14 22.25
CA GLU A 33 -0.70 -19.93 22.13
C GLU A 33 0.20 -19.31 21.05
N LEU A 34 1.46 -19.04 21.39
CA LEU A 34 2.45 -18.56 20.44
C LEU A 34 2.84 -19.68 19.49
N LEU A 35 2.51 -19.53 18.22
CA LEU A 35 2.84 -20.50 17.16
C LEU A 35 4.18 -20.18 16.48
N LEU A 36 4.49 -18.93 16.33
CA LEU A 36 5.67 -18.48 15.61
C LEU A 36 6.18 -17.16 16.17
N ASP A 37 7.50 -17.08 16.37
CA ASP A 37 8.21 -15.85 16.72
C ASP A 37 9.45 -15.77 15.85
N PHE A 38 9.53 -14.76 14.97
CA PHE A 38 10.68 -14.57 14.11
C PHE A 38 11.17 -13.13 14.15
N PRO A 39 12.49 -12.94 14.22
CA PRO A 39 13.07 -11.61 14.25
C PRO A 39 12.84 -10.92 12.90
N THR A 40 12.54 -9.63 12.96
CA THR A 40 12.44 -8.77 11.78
C THR A 40 13.52 -7.70 11.82
N ILE A 41 14.01 -7.32 10.64
CA ILE A 41 14.91 -6.18 10.51
C ILE A 41 14.05 -4.96 10.20
N GLY A 42 14.03 -4.00 11.12
CA GLY A 42 13.18 -2.82 11.02
C GLY A 42 11.74 -3.03 11.52
N GLU A 43 10.93 -2.00 11.45
CA GLU A 43 9.52 -2.05 11.88
C GLU A 43 8.66 -2.80 10.86
N PRO A 44 8.07 -3.96 11.19
CA PRO A 44 7.13 -4.60 10.30
C PRO A 44 5.83 -3.78 10.27
N HIS A 45 5.56 -3.14 9.16
CA HIS A 45 4.34 -2.36 8.97
C HIS A 45 3.16 -3.18 8.49
N TYR A 46 3.42 -4.37 7.96
CA TYR A 46 2.39 -5.20 7.37
C TYR A 46 2.63 -6.69 7.63
N ALA A 47 1.57 -7.40 7.97
CA ALA A 47 1.57 -8.85 8.06
C ALA A 47 0.30 -9.42 7.41
N GLN A 48 0.44 -10.38 6.52
CA GLN A 48 -0.66 -11.06 5.85
C GLN A 48 -0.68 -12.53 6.24
N ILE A 49 -1.86 -13.02 6.60
CA ILE A 49 -2.10 -14.45 6.80
C ILE A 49 -2.59 -15.03 5.48
N VAL A 50 -1.85 -15.97 4.95
CA VAL A 50 -2.21 -16.72 3.73
C VAL A 50 -2.50 -18.17 4.08
N ALA A 51 -3.31 -18.86 3.26
CA ALA A 51 -3.63 -20.25 3.46
C ALA A 51 -2.36 -21.13 3.35
N ALA A 52 -2.26 -22.17 4.18
CA ALA A 52 -1.07 -23.00 4.32
C ALA A 52 -0.66 -23.75 3.03
N ASP A 53 -1.60 -24.01 2.15
CA ASP A 53 -1.35 -24.58 0.82
C ASP A 53 -0.60 -23.62 -0.12
N LEU A 54 -0.75 -22.31 0.07
CA LEU A 54 0.03 -21.29 -0.62
C LEU A 54 1.47 -21.18 -0.09
N ILE A 55 1.73 -21.66 1.12
CA ILE A 55 3.06 -21.66 1.76
C ILE A 55 3.91 -22.87 1.33
N LYS A 56 3.32 -23.90 0.76
CA LYS A 56 4.02 -25.14 0.28
C LYS A 56 4.90 -24.91 -0.95
N GLY A 57 5.30 -23.72 -1.21
CA GLY A 57 6.25 -23.36 -2.23
C GLY A 57 7.40 -22.57 -1.64
N ASN A 58 8.52 -22.62 -2.27
CA ASN A 58 9.69 -21.82 -1.96
C ASN A 58 9.26 -20.38 -1.62
N SER A 59 9.56 -19.88 -0.42
CA SER A 59 9.19 -18.51 0.03
C SER A 59 9.62 -17.43 -0.96
N THR A 60 10.65 -17.69 -1.76
CA THR A 60 11.06 -16.83 -2.87
C THR A 60 10.03 -16.72 -4.00
N LYS A 61 9.02 -17.60 -4.07
CA LYS A 61 7.93 -17.46 -5.05
C LYS A 61 6.90 -16.40 -4.67
N PHE A 62 6.78 -16.06 -3.40
CA PHE A 62 5.95 -14.92 -2.95
C PHE A 62 6.51 -13.57 -3.42
N PHE A 63 7.82 -13.50 -3.64
CA PHE A 63 8.53 -12.29 -4.05
C PHE A 63 9.01 -12.33 -5.51
N LYS A 64 8.73 -13.39 -6.26
CA LYS A 64 8.76 -13.20 -7.70
C LYS A 64 7.62 -12.25 -8.01
N LEU A 65 7.98 -11.03 -8.35
CA LEU A 65 7.18 -10.15 -9.18
C LEU A 65 6.85 -10.96 -10.44
N GLU A 66 5.87 -11.87 -10.35
CA GLU A 66 5.28 -12.44 -11.54
C GLU A 66 4.89 -11.21 -12.35
N GLU A 67 5.25 -11.21 -13.62
CA GLU A 67 4.81 -10.16 -14.55
C GLU A 67 3.35 -9.88 -14.23
N ASN A 68 3.11 -8.76 -13.56
CA ASN A 68 1.78 -8.48 -13.04
C ASN A 68 0.89 -8.24 -14.26
N LYS A 69 0.14 -9.25 -14.64
CA LYS A 69 -0.78 -9.24 -15.78
C LYS A 69 -2.04 -8.41 -15.52
N ASN A 70 -2.01 -7.59 -14.47
CA ASN A 70 -3.10 -6.69 -14.19
C ASN A 70 -3.30 -5.73 -15.39
N PRO A 71 -4.47 -5.73 -16.05
CA PRO A 71 -4.71 -4.91 -17.23
C PRO A 71 -4.70 -3.40 -16.95
N PHE A 72 -4.71 -3.03 -15.68
CA PHE A 72 -4.67 -1.64 -15.22
C PHE A 72 -3.29 -1.18 -14.76
N ARG A 73 -2.27 -2.04 -14.91
CA ARG A 73 -0.89 -1.71 -14.57
C ARG A 73 -0.35 -0.60 -15.46
N ALA A 74 0.34 0.37 -14.85
CA ALA A 74 1.25 1.29 -15.52
C ALA A 74 2.70 0.84 -15.23
N ASN A 75 3.49 0.55 -16.26
CA ASN A 75 4.87 0.05 -16.09
C ASN A 75 5.90 1.16 -15.93
N GLY A 76 5.45 2.40 -16.01
CA GLY A 76 6.27 3.59 -15.83
C GLY A 76 5.40 4.84 -15.84
N GLU A 77 5.99 5.96 -15.44
CA GLU A 77 5.30 7.25 -15.38
C GLU A 77 4.75 7.69 -16.75
N GLY A 78 5.41 7.32 -17.83
CA GLY A 78 4.96 7.61 -19.21
C GLY A 78 3.70 6.86 -19.63
N GLU A 79 3.25 5.86 -18.88
CA GLU A 79 2.02 5.12 -19.13
C GLU A 79 0.84 5.62 -18.28
N THR A 80 1.08 6.58 -17.40
CA THR A 80 0.03 7.18 -16.56
C THR A 80 -0.95 7.99 -17.43
N LYS A 81 -2.22 7.91 -17.10
CA LYS A 81 -3.28 8.58 -17.88
C LYS A 81 -4.58 8.66 -17.12
N VAL A 82 -5.43 9.59 -17.51
CA VAL A 82 -6.82 9.68 -17.09
C VAL A 82 -7.71 9.37 -18.29
N VAL A 83 -8.56 8.37 -18.18
CA VAL A 83 -9.44 7.92 -19.25
C VAL A 83 -10.90 8.04 -18.81
N ARG A 84 -11.69 8.82 -19.55
CA ARG A 84 -13.11 8.97 -19.27
C ARG A 84 -13.96 8.19 -20.28
N LYS A 85 -14.95 7.47 -19.78
CA LYS A 85 -16.01 6.82 -20.58
C LYS A 85 -17.37 7.07 -19.91
N GLY A 86 -18.08 8.06 -20.40
CA GLY A 86 -19.33 8.50 -19.75
C GLY A 86 -19.05 9.10 -18.36
N ASN A 87 -19.67 8.52 -17.32
CA ASN A 87 -19.45 8.87 -15.92
C ASN A 87 -18.33 8.06 -15.24
N ARG A 88 -17.73 7.11 -15.94
CA ARG A 88 -16.58 6.36 -15.44
C ARG A 88 -15.28 7.07 -15.80
N VAL A 89 -14.41 7.22 -14.80
CA VAL A 89 -13.07 7.78 -14.92
C VAL A 89 -12.07 6.77 -14.38
N ASP A 90 -11.22 6.24 -15.26
CA ASP A 90 -10.11 5.37 -14.89
C ASP A 90 -8.82 6.19 -14.85
N VAL A 91 -8.16 6.24 -13.70
CA VAL A 91 -6.90 6.94 -13.46
C VAL A 91 -5.80 5.90 -13.29
N TYR A 92 -4.90 5.80 -14.25
CA TYR A 92 -3.73 4.92 -14.21
C TYR A 92 -2.59 5.68 -13.58
N MET A 93 -2.12 5.22 -12.43
CA MET A 93 -1.14 5.90 -11.60
C MET A 93 0.05 5.01 -11.28
N THR A 94 1.17 5.67 -11.00
CA THR A 94 2.35 5.03 -10.42
C THR A 94 2.68 5.64 -9.08
N ALA A 95 3.21 4.81 -8.19
CA ALA A 95 3.78 5.19 -6.90
C ALA A 95 5.24 4.73 -6.87
N ILE A 96 6.13 5.66 -6.60
CA ILE A 96 7.57 5.42 -6.38
C ILE A 96 8.06 6.48 -5.41
N ARG A 97 9.04 6.20 -4.56
CA ARG A 97 9.57 7.17 -3.57
C ARG A 97 10.02 8.47 -4.25
N SER A 98 9.51 9.59 -4.00
CA SER A 98 8.48 10.12 -3.12
C SER A 98 7.34 10.73 -3.96
N HIS A 99 6.94 10.07 -5.03
CA HIS A 99 6.05 10.61 -6.04
C HIS A 99 4.84 9.72 -6.29
N LEU A 100 3.69 10.38 -6.47
CA LEU A 100 2.51 9.83 -7.13
C LEU A 100 2.43 10.47 -8.52
N THR A 101 2.32 9.67 -9.56
CA THR A 101 2.15 10.19 -10.92
C THR A 101 0.88 9.61 -11.55
N PRO A 102 -0.06 10.46 -12.05
CA PRO A 102 -0.07 11.91 -11.95
C PRO A 102 -0.34 12.40 -10.52
N ASP A 103 0.23 13.53 -10.15
CA ASP A 103 0.01 14.22 -8.86
C ASP A 103 -1.14 15.22 -8.90
N ASN A 104 -1.56 15.64 -10.11
CA ASN A 104 -2.70 16.51 -10.34
C ASN A 104 -3.69 15.84 -11.30
N ILE A 105 -4.91 15.60 -10.82
CA ILE A 105 -5.96 14.95 -11.59
C ILE A 105 -7.10 15.93 -11.79
N GLU A 106 -7.37 16.23 -13.06
CA GLU A 106 -8.45 17.12 -13.48
C GLU A 106 -9.50 16.37 -14.30
N GLY A 107 -10.63 17.03 -14.54
CA GLY A 107 -11.70 16.48 -15.38
C GLY A 107 -12.60 15.48 -14.67
N VAL A 108 -12.50 15.34 -13.36
CA VAL A 108 -13.46 14.59 -12.54
C VAL A 108 -14.66 15.49 -12.23
N LYS A 109 -15.86 14.91 -12.29
CA LYS A 109 -17.10 15.61 -11.97
C LYS A 109 -17.77 14.98 -10.75
N MET A 110 -18.56 15.76 -10.04
CA MET A 110 -19.39 15.23 -8.96
C MET A 110 -20.30 14.11 -9.49
N GLY A 111 -20.34 12.99 -8.79
CA GLY A 111 -21.11 11.79 -9.16
C GLY A 111 -20.43 10.86 -10.14
N ASP A 112 -19.21 11.14 -10.61
CA ASP A 112 -18.44 10.20 -11.41
C ASP A 112 -18.06 8.95 -10.62
N GLU A 113 -17.95 7.82 -11.30
CA GLU A 113 -17.31 6.62 -10.76
C GLU A 113 -15.81 6.66 -11.09
N VAL A 114 -14.99 7.07 -10.13
CA VAL A 114 -13.54 7.20 -10.32
C VAL A 114 -12.83 5.94 -9.81
N TYR A 115 -11.97 5.37 -10.64
CA TYR A 115 -11.15 4.20 -10.33
C TYR A 115 -9.68 4.57 -10.40
N PHE A 116 -9.01 4.62 -9.27
CA PHE A 116 -7.57 4.85 -9.18
C PHE A 116 -6.85 3.52 -9.21
N HIS A 117 -6.17 3.23 -10.31
CA HIS A 117 -5.34 2.04 -10.50
C HIS A 117 -3.92 2.41 -10.14
N VAL A 118 -3.52 2.13 -8.92
CA VAL A 118 -2.20 2.52 -8.39
C VAL A 118 -1.24 1.36 -8.53
N THR A 119 -0.14 1.58 -9.25
CA THR A 119 0.95 0.62 -9.42
C THR A 119 2.16 1.06 -8.62
N ASN A 120 2.65 0.22 -7.72
CA ASN A 120 3.90 0.45 -7.02
C ASN A 120 5.07 -0.01 -7.90
N LEU A 121 5.95 0.93 -8.29
CA LEU A 121 7.12 0.68 -9.15
C LEU A 121 8.42 0.46 -8.38
N GLU A 122 8.36 0.38 -7.04
CA GLU A 122 9.56 0.12 -6.26
C GLU A 122 10.23 -1.19 -6.63
N GLN A 123 11.56 -1.17 -6.60
CA GLN A 123 12.39 -2.35 -6.81
C GLN A 123 12.73 -3.03 -5.49
N ASP A 124 12.68 -2.28 -4.40
CA ASP A 124 12.91 -2.78 -3.05
C ASP A 124 11.63 -3.43 -2.54
N TRP A 125 11.69 -4.71 -2.24
CA TRP A 125 10.54 -5.55 -1.84
C TRP A 125 9.85 -5.10 -0.54
N ASP A 126 10.53 -4.30 0.28
CA ASP A 126 10.09 -3.82 1.59
C ASP A 126 9.59 -2.37 1.58
N VAL A 127 9.30 -1.81 0.41
CA VAL A 127 8.79 -0.44 0.28
C VAL A 127 7.36 -0.43 -0.26
N PRO A 128 6.36 -0.70 0.59
CA PRO A 128 4.98 -0.51 0.22
C PRO A 128 4.65 0.99 0.08
N HIS A 129 3.59 1.28 -0.66
CA HIS A 129 2.98 2.60 -0.69
C HIS A 129 1.51 2.51 -0.30
N GLY A 130 1.10 3.37 0.60
CA GLY A 130 -0.31 3.60 0.86
C GLY A 130 -0.91 4.55 -0.18
N PHE A 131 -2.22 4.54 -0.36
CA PHE A 131 -2.93 5.53 -1.16
C PHE A 131 -4.30 5.80 -0.58
N ALA A 132 -4.58 7.06 -0.29
CA ALA A 132 -5.88 7.53 0.16
C ALA A 132 -6.23 8.89 -0.42
N ILE A 133 -7.52 9.22 -0.39
CA ILE A 133 -8.07 10.53 -0.77
C ILE A 133 -8.75 11.13 0.45
N LYS A 134 -8.29 12.30 0.87
CA LYS A 134 -8.85 12.98 2.04
C LYS A 134 -10.30 13.39 1.79
N GLY A 135 -11.17 12.93 2.66
CA GLY A 135 -12.61 13.22 2.58
C GLY A 135 -13.39 12.26 1.69
N ALA A 136 -12.77 11.23 1.15
CA ALA A 136 -13.46 10.08 0.58
C ALA A 136 -13.83 9.10 1.71
N ASN A 137 -15.04 8.54 1.66
CA ASN A 137 -15.51 7.54 2.64
C ASN A 137 -15.08 6.11 2.29
N ASN A 138 -14.02 5.98 1.52
CA ASN A 138 -13.40 4.71 1.17
C ASN A 138 -12.10 4.58 1.96
N GLY A 139 -11.73 3.38 2.32
CA GLY A 139 -10.47 3.09 3.01
C GLY A 139 -9.25 3.51 2.20
N GLU A 140 -8.11 3.08 2.66
CA GLU A 140 -6.83 3.23 1.97
C GLU A 140 -6.47 1.95 1.22
N LEU A 141 -5.63 2.06 0.20
CA LEU A 141 -4.90 0.95 -0.40
C LEU A 141 -3.54 0.82 0.27
N LEU A 142 -3.08 -0.41 0.45
CA LEU A 142 -1.67 -0.72 0.63
C LEU A 142 -1.21 -1.50 -0.58
N VAL A 143 -0.27 -0.94 -1.33
CA VAL A 143 0.20 -1.49 -2.61
C VAL A 143 1.64 -1.94 -2.44
N MET A 144 1.86 -3.26 -2.48
CA MET A 144 3.21 -3.82 -2.37
C MET A 144 4.02 -3.57 -3.65
N PRO A 145 5.36 -3.60 -3.57
CA PRO A 145 6.22 -3.45 -4.74
C PRO A 145 5.80 -4.37 -5.89
N GLY A 146 5.65 -3.80 -7.08
CA GLY A 146 5.21 -4.51 -8.28
C GLY A 146 3.71 -4.77 -8.39
N GLU A 147 2.92 -4.53 -7.35
CA GLU A 147 1.46 -4.68 -7.40
C GLU A 147 0.78 -3.50 -8.08
N THR A 148 -0.44 -3.78 -8.55
CA THR A 148 -1.41 -2.77 -8.98
C THR A 148 -2.72 -3.04 -8.26
N GLN A 149 -3.20 -2.06 -7.50
CA GLN A 149 -4.48 -2.14 -6.80
C GLN A 149 -5.40 -1.00 -7.24
N THR A 150 -6.69 -1.18 -7.01
CA THR A 150 -7.71 -0.21 -7.46
C THR A 150 -8.55 0.30 -6.30
N LEU A 151 -8.59 1.62 -6.13
CA LEU A 151 -9.49 2.32 -5.25
C LEU A 151 -10.66 2.88 -6.06
N LYS A 152 -11.90 2.57 -5.68
CA LYS A 152 -13.09 3.19 -6.25
C LYS A 152 -13.54 4.35 -5.36
N TRP A 153 -13.84 5.49 -5.98
CA TRP A 153 -14.39 6.66 -5.32
C TRP A 153 -15.48 7.31 -6.17
N THR A 154 -16.53 7.78 -5.51
CA THR A 154 -17.56 8.61 -6.13
C THR A 154 -17.63 9.93 -5.36
N PRO A 155 -17.14 11.04 -5.94
CA PRO A 155 -17.19 12.33 -5.27
C PRO A 155 -18.63 12.81 -5.12
N ASP A 156 -18.97 13.21 -3.91
CA ASP A 156 -20.29 13.72 -3.50
C ASP A 156 -20.39 15.25 -3.53
N ARG A 157 -19.27 15.94 -3.79
CA ARG A 157 -19.20 17.40 -3.83
C ARG A 157 -18.05 17.89 -4.73
N VAL A 158 -18.19 19.10 -5.22
CA VAL A 158 -17.12 19.81 -5.94
C VAL A 158 -16.02 20.28 -4.97
N GLY A 159 -14.79 20.38 -5.46
CA GLY A 159 -13.67 20.86 -4.64
C GLY A 159 -12.32 20.27 -5.04
N MET A 160 -11.31 20.57 -4.22
CA MET A 160 -9.98 20.01 -4.30
C MET A 160 -9.83 18.95 -3.21
N PHE A 161 -9.50 17.74 -3.60
CA PHE A 161 -9.34 16.60 -2.71
C PHE A 161 -7.88 16.16 -2.70
N PRO A 162 -7.16 16.36 -1.58
CA PRO A 162 -5.81 15.85 -1.46
C PRO A 162 -5.80 14.31 -1.55
N MET A 163 -4.87 13.78 -2.32
CA MET A 163 -4.50 12.38 -2.31
C MET A 163 -3.06 12.26 -1.81
N TYR A 164 -2.73 11.18 -1.12
CA TYR A 164 -1.44 11.06 -0.44
C TYR A 164 -1.09 9.61 -0.15
N CYS A 165 0.21 9.38 0.04
CA CYS A 165 0.71 8.12 0.56
C CYS A 165 0.41 8.03 2.06
N THR A 166 -0.12 6.89 2.52
CA THR A 166 -0.49 6.66 3.92
C THR A 166 0.52 5.80 4.68
N ASP A 167 1.44 5.15 3.97
CA ASP A 167 2.46 4.29 4.57
C ASP A 167 3.85 4.92 4.45
N PHE A 168 4.63 4.86 5.55
CA PHE A 168 5.97 5.47 5.57
C PHE A 168 6.91 4.75 4.61
N CYS A 169 7.26 5.40 3.53
CA CYS A 169 8.07 4.83 2.45
C CYS A 169 9.47 5.46 2.30
N SER A 170 9.68 6.64 2.86
CA SER A 170 10.97 7.37 2.77
C SER A 170 11.01 8.59 3.68
N ALA A 171 12.17 9.24 3.80
CA ALA A 171 12.32 10.51 4.50
C ALA A 171 11.44 11.64 3.89
N LEU A 172 11.09 11.53 2.60
CA LEU A 172 10.22 12.48 1.88
C LEU A 172 8.78 11.96 1.76
N HIS A 173 8.38 11.05 2.63
CA HIS A 173 7.03 10.45 2.60
C HIS A 173 5.91 11.50 2.57
N GLN A 174 6.05 12.60 3.29
CA GLN A 174 5.02 13.64 3.36
C GLN A 174 4.91 14.47 2.07
N GLU A 175 5.93 14.45 1.23
CA GLU A 175 5.91 15.09 -0.09
C GLU A 175 5.17 14.25 -1.13
N MET A 176 4.93 12.96 -0.83
CA MET A 176 4.24 12.03 -1.71
C MET A 176 2.74 12.26 -1.68
N SER A 177 2.32 13.34 -2.30
CA SER A 177 0.95 13.83 -2.31
C SER A 177 0.57 14.48 -3.64
N GLY A 178 -0.72 14.69 -3.84
CA GLY A 178 -1.27 15.35 -5.01
C GLY A 178 -2.72 15.75 -4.77
N TYR A 179 -3.43 16.12 -5.85
CA TYR A 179 -4.80 16.61 -5.77
C TYR A 179 -5.68 16.07 -6.87
N VAL A 180 -6.94 15.79 -6.52
CA VAL A 180 -8.01 15.55 -7.47
C VAL A 180 -8.94 16.76 -7.45
N ARG A 181 -9.13 17.39 -8.62
CA ARG A 181 -10.09 18.48 -8.80
C ARG A 181 -11.42 17.93 -9.30
N VAL A 182 -12.45 18.14 -8.52
CA VAL A 182 -13.85 17.79 -8.85
C VAL A 182 -14.61 19.04 -9.20
N SER A 183 -15.24 19.06 -10.37
CA SER A 183 -16.07 20.16 -10.89
C SER A 183 -17.56 19.80 -10.93
#